data_8e979cbf3bc389193b4e5cca4d0b439f
#
_entry.id   8e979cbf3bc389193b4e5cca4d0b439f
#
_cell.length_a   1.000
_cell.length_b   1.000
_cell.length_c   1.000
_cell.angle_alpha   90.00
_cell.angle_beta   90.00
_cell.angle_gamma   90.00
#
_symmetry.space_group_name_H-M   'P 1'
#
loop_
_entity.id
_entity.type
_entity.pdbx_description
1 polymer ?
#
loop_
_entity_poly.entity_id
_entity_poly.type
_entity_poly.pdbx_seq_one_letter_code
_entity_poly.pdbx_strand_id
1 'polypeptide(L)'
;MAEPEEAKLPALLLCREVFSKVKKTLQECIKRRIVKNICSCSEITTLQGILVRACERMNGYEYLKIKRRMIMSFEFVTKLPTPEEIRLQYPITEKIARVKAERDQEIKDIFTGKSDRFLVIIGPCSADNEDSVCDYVGRLAKVQDQVGDRLLLIPRIYTNKPRTTGEGYKGLLHQPDPEKKPDVLAGLVAIRKLHMRAIEETGLTAADEMLYPENWRYLSDILSYVAIGARSVENQQHRLVVSGMDIPAGMKNPTSGDLSVMLNSVVAAQHGHTFIYRDWEVKTTGNSLTHTILRGAVNKHGNCIPNYHYEDLKLLLELYKERKLENPAVIVDANHSNSNKQYAEQVRIVKEVLHSRNVNEELKTLVKGVMIESYIEPGNQKIGQGEHIYGKSITDPCLGWAESEQ
;
A
#
# COMPACT_ATOMS: atom_id res chain seq x y z
N MET A 1 -37.15 -20.22 25.66
CA MET A 1 -38.04 -19.21 26.28
C MET A 1 -37.40 -17.87 26.00
N ALA A 2 -38.02 -17.08 25.14
CA ALA A 2 -37.54 -15.75 24.75
C ALA A 2 -38.06 -14.73 25.78
N GLU A 3 -37.17 -13.92 26.33
CA GLU A 3 -37.57 -12.77 27.16
C GLU A 3 -38.24 -11.68 26.29
N PRO A 4 -39.25 -11.00 26.80
CA PRO A 4 -40.02 -10.05 26.00
C PRO A 4 -39.25 -8.76 25.71
N GLU A 5 -39.31 -8.32 24.46
CA GLU A 5 -38.71 -7.09 23.91
C GLU A 5 -39.14 -5.78 24.58
N GLU A 6 -40.22 -5.78 25.34
CA GLU A 6 -40.80 -4.58 25.97
C GLU A 6 -39.96 -3.99 27.14
N ALA A 7 -39.03 -4.76 27.74
CA ALA A 7 -38.21 -4.26 28.85
C ALA A 7 -36.97 -3.44 28.40
N LYS A 8 -36.67 -3.43 27.13
CA LYS A 8 -35.43 -2.75 26.58
C LYS A 8 -35.65 -1.29 26.21
N LEU A 9 -36.86 -0.88 25.89
CA LEU A 9 -37.19 0.47 25.40
C LEU A 9 -36.98 1.59 26.45
N PRO A 10 -37.38 1.44 27.75
CA PRO A 10 -37.18 2.47 28.75
C PRO A 10 -35.72 2.74 29.12
N ALA A 11 -34.86 1.71 29.09
CA ALA A 11 -33.44 1.85 29.40
C ALA A 11 -32.66 2.60 28.29
N LEU A 12 -33.02 2.38 27.04
CA LEU A 12 -32.42 3.07 25.89
C LEU A 12 -32.81 4.55 25.82
N LEU A 13 -34.06 4.89 26.19
CA LEU A 13 -34.53 6.27 26.26
C LEU A 13 -33.85 7.01 27.41
N LEU A 14 -33.71 6.40 28.58
CA LEU A 14 -33.05 6.99 29.75
C LEU A 14 -31.53 7.24 29.43
N CYS A 15 -30.89 6.31 28.78
CA CYS A 15 -29.49 6.50 28.31
C CYS A 15 -29.34 7.66 27.30
N ARG A 16 -30.29 7.82 26.36
CA ARG A 16 -30.27 8.93 25.41
C ARG A 16 -30.44 10.29 26.08
N GLU A 17 -31.32 10.40 27.06
CA GLU A 17 -31.53 11.64 27.83
C GLU A 17 -30.32 12.00 28.69
N VAL A 18 -29.73 11.02 29.38
CA VAL A 18 -28.51 11.21 30.17
C VAL A 18 -27.34 11.61 29.28
N PHE A 19 -27.17 10.97 28.12
CA PHE A 19 -26.13 11.35 27.13
C PHE A 19 -26.32 12.76 26.56
N SER A 20 -27.55 13.15 26.27
CA SER A 20 -27.89 14.49 25.82
C SER A 20 -27.53 15.55 26.84
N LYS A 21 -27.86 15.30 28.13
CA LYS A 21 -27.54 16.20 29.25
C LYS A 21 -26.03 16.31 29.48
N VAL A 22 -25.29 15.19 29.51
CA VAL A 22 -23.82 15.18 29.69
C VAL A 22 -23.12 15.92 28.54
N LYS A 23 -23.55 15.70 27.31
CA LYS A 23 -23.00 16.39 26.14
C LYS A 23 -23.23 17.90 26.20
N LYS A 24 -24.42 18.32 26.64
CA LYS A 24 -24.78 19.74 26.79
C LYS A 24 -23.97 20.42 27.88
N THR A 25 -23.80 19.75 29.04
CA THR A 25 -23.00 20.26 30.16
C THR A 25 -21.52 20.37 29.82
N LEU A 26 -20.94 19.38 29.13
CA LEU A 26 -19.57 19.41 28.63
C LEU A 26 -19.35 20.53 27.60
N GLN A 27 -20.31 20.74 26.68
CA GLN A 27 -20.24 21.83 25.72
C GLN A 27 -20.33 23.23 26.37
N GLU A 28 -21.14 23.37 27.43
CA GLU A 28 -21.21 24.61 28.19
C GLU A 28 -19.95 24.88 29.03
N CYS A 29 -19.33 23.85 29.61
CA CYS A 29 -18.06 23.96 30.32
C CYS A 29 -16.92 24.37 29.34
N ILE A 30 -16.89 23.80 28.14
CA ILE A 30 -15.91 24.14 27.09
C ILE A 30 -16.15 25.58 26.57
N LYS A 31 -17.40 26.01 26.33
CA LYS A 31 -17.73 27.37 25.89
C LYS A 31 -17.39 28.45 26.90
N ARG A 32 -17.46 28.15 28.21
CA ARG A 32 -17.16 29.14 29.26
C ARG A 32 -15.68 29.33 29.55
N ARG A 33 -14.74 28.66 28.83
CA ARG A 33 -13.29 28.76 29.10
C ARG A 33 -12.88 28.54 30.58
N ILE A 34 -13.66 27.78 31.34
CA ILE A 34 -13.39 27.47 32.75
C ILE A 34 -12.50 26.21 32.81
N VAL A 35 -11.38 26.24 32.14
CA VAL A 35 -10.35 25.18 32.22
C VAL A 35 -9.14 25.67 33.04
N LYS A 36 -9.34 26.58 33.97
CA LYS A 36 -8.24 26.95 34.88
C LYS A 36 -8.64 27.05 36.35
N ASN A 37 -9.54 26.46 36.89
CA ASN A 37 -9.74 26.19 38.30
C ASN A 37 -11.19 25.77 38.56
N ILE A 38 -11.34 24.55 39.10
CA ILE A 38 -12.45 24.10 39.91
C ILE A 38 -13.72 23.71 39.12
N CYS A 39 -13.72 22.52 38.54
CA CYS A 39 -14.90 21.67 38.74
C CYS A 39 -14.79 21.05 40.11
N SER A 40 -15.70 21.33 41.02
CA SER A 40 -15.73 20.65 42.34
C SER A 40 -15.84 19.14 42.09
N CYS A 41 -15.01 18.36 42.73
CA CYS A 41 -14.94 16.88 42.58
C CYS A 41 -16.31 16.18 42.76
N SER A 42 -17.29 16.84 43.41
CA SER A 42 -18.61 16.29 43.74
C SER A 42 -19.55 16.11 42.53
N GLU A 43 -19.55 17.01 41.55
CA GLU A 43 -20.45 16.89 40.38
C GLU A 43 -19.95 15.85 39.39
N ILE A 44 -18.61 15.74 39.21
CA ILE A 44 -18.00 14.70 38.37
C ILE A 44 -18.19 13.33 39.00
N THR A 45 -18.05 13.22 40.32
CA THR A 45 -18.26 11.97 41.07
C THR A 45 -19.72 11.52 41.03
N THR A 46 -20.69 12.47 41.08
CA THR A 46 -22.11 12.16 40.98
C THR A 46 -22.49 11.69 39.57
N LEU A 47 -21.95 12.34 38.53
CA LEU A 47 -22.15 11.92 37.12
C LEU A 47 -21.51 10.57 36.82
N GLN A 48 -20.30 10.32 37.36
CA GLN A 48 -19.66 9.01 37.28
C GLN A 48 -20.46 7.92 37.99
N GLY A 49 -20.99 8.21 39.17
CA GLY A 49 -21.84 7.29 39.93
C GLY A 49 -23.18 6.95 39.24
N ILE A 50 -23.77 7.91 38.50
CA ILE A 50 -24.98 7.68 37.68
C ILE A 50 -24.64 6.84 36.44
N LEU A 51 -23.54 7.12 35.79
CA LEU A 51 -23.03 6.35 34.62
C LEU A 51 -22.70 4.91 35.02
N VAL A 52 -22.03 4.70 36.15
CA VAL A 52 -21.67 3.35 36.63
C VAL A 52 -22.94 2.55 36.90
N ARG A 53 -23.94 3.10 37.63
CA ARG A 53 -25.21 2.42 37.92
C ARG A 53 -26.09 2.18 36.68
N ALA A 54 -26.01 3.04 35.65
CA ALA A 54 -26.66 2.80 34.37
C ALA A 54 -25.99 1.67 33.59
N CYS A 55 -24.65 1.56 33.69
CA CYS A 55 -23.86 0.53 33.05
C CYS A 55 -23.93 -0.85 33.71
N GLU A 56 -24.17 -0.91 35.04
CA GLU A 56 -24.35 -2.18 35.78
C GLU A 56 -25.59 -2.94 35.36
N ARG A 57 -26.58 -2.26 34.74
CA ARG A 57 -27.82 -2.86 34.21
C ARG A 57 -27.73 -3.29 32.74
N MET A 58 -26.59 -3.05 32.09
CA MET A 58 -26.37 -3.42 30.69
C MET A 58 -25.62 -4.76 30.62
N ASN A 59 -25.90 -5.56 29.58
CA ASN A 59 -25.08 -6.74 29.33
C ASN A 59 -23.65 -6.33 29.03
N GLY A 60 -22.67 -7.15 29.42
CA GLY A 60 -21.24 -6.80 29.33
C GLY A 60 -20.77 -6.37 27.94
N TYR A 61 -21.47 -6.77 26.87
CA TYR A 61 -21.16 -6.42 25.48
C TYR A 61 -21.52 -4.95 25.16
N GLU A 62 -22.70 -4.48 25.59
CA GLU A 62 -23.13 -3.09 25.40
C GLU A 62 -22.32 -2.12 26.27
N TYR A 63 -21.96 -2.53 27.50
CA TYR A 63 -21.06 -1.77 28.37
C TYR A 63 -19.67 -1.57 27.74
N LEU A 64 -19.08 -2.63 27.17
CA LEU A 64 -17.79 -2.55 26.48
C LEU A 64 -17.84 -1.67 25.22
N LYS A 65 -18.96 -1.67 24.50
CA LYS A 65 -19.18 -0.85 23.31
C LYS A 65 -19.29 0.64 23.64
N ILE A 66 -19.97 0.99 24.75
CA ILE A 66 -20.05 2.38 25.23
C ILE A 66 -18.73 2.84 25.84
N LYS A 67 -18.06 2.01 26.64
CA LYS A 67 -16.75 2.31 27.22
C LYS A 67 -15.67 2.49 26.15
N ARG A 68 -15.69 1.71 25.06
CA ARG A 68 -14.81 1.91 23.90
C ARG A 68 -15.05 3.25 23.20
N ARG A 69 -16.33 3.69 23.06
CA ARG A 69 -16.65 5.00 22.47
C ARG A 69 -16.19 6.21 23.30
N MET A 70 -16.06 6.05 24.61
CA MET A 70 -15.75 7.17 25.52
C MET A 70 -14.26 7.39 25.82
N ILE A 71 -13.39 6.42 25.50
CA ILE A 71 -11.98 6.44 25.93
C ILE A 71 -11.02 6.69 24.76
N MET A 72 -11.48 6.54 23.52
CA MET A 72 -10.62 6.66 22.33
C MET A 72 -11.19 7.70 21.35
N SER A 73 -10.30 8.43 20.69
CA SER A 73 -10.65 9.36 19.61
C SER A 73 -11.00 8.63 18.29
N PHE A 74 -11.08 7.30 18.31
CA PHE A 74 -11.52 6.49 17.18
C PHE A 74 -13.04 6.35 17.16
N GLU A 75 -13.64 6.59 16.00
CA GLU A 75 -15.02 6.23 15.72
C GLU A 75 -15.04 4.95 14.86
N PHE A 76 -15.61 3.87 15.38
CA PHE A 76 -15.78 2.63 14.63
C PHE A 76 -17.03 2.76 13.74
N VAL A 77 -16.81 3.08 12.45
CA VAL A 77 -17.88 3.37 11.49
C VAL A 77 -18.56 2.07 11.04
N THR A 78 -17.78 1.14 10.49
CA THR A 78 -18.29 -0.12 9.93
C THR A 78 -17.29 -1.24 10.18
N LYS A 79 -17.79 -2.44 10.52
CA LYS A 79 -16.95 -3.64 10.54
C LYS A 79 -16.74 -4.10 9.10
N LEU A 80 -15.49 -4.13 8.68
CA LEU A 80 -15.12 -4.65 7.37
C LEU A 80 -15.14 -6.18 7.36
N PRO A 81 -15.47 -6.82 6.23
CA PRO A 81 -15.34 -8.26 6.07
C PRO A 81 -13.86 -8.68 6.21
N THR A 82 -13.64 -9.88 6.66
CA THR A 82 -12.29 -10.46 6.70
C THR A 82 -11.77 -10.72 5.28
N PRO A 83 -10.46 -10.85 5.08
CA PRO A 83 -9.90 -11.26 3.79
C PRO A 83 -10.45 -12.61 3.31
N GLU A 84 -10.69 -13.53 4.24
CA GLU A 84 -11.27 -14.84 3.97
C GLU A 84 -12.71 -14.72 3.43
N GLU A 85 -13.55 -13.88 4.04
CA GLU A 85 -14.91 -13.60 3.58
C GLU A 85 -14.92 -12.97 2.18
N ILE A 86 -14.00 -12.01 1.92
CA ILE A 86 -13.88 -11.40 0.58
C ILE A 86 -13.42 -12.43 -0.47
N ARG A 87 -12.48 -13.33 -0.14
CA ARG A 87 -12.05 -14.38 -1.07
C ARG A 87 -13.14 -15.40 -1.36
N LEU A 88 -13.97 -15.74 -0.36
CA LEU A 88 -15.11 -16.62 -0.56
C LEU A 88 -16.18 -15.96 -1.44
N GLN A 89 -16.40 -14.66 -1.29
CA GLN A 89 -17.36 -13.92 -2.10
C GLN A 89 -16.87 -13.65 -3.52
N TYR A 90 -15.55 -13.46 -3.70
CA TYR A 90 -14.89 -13.22 -4.99
C TYR A 90 -13.71 -14.19 -5.14
N PRO A 91 -13.97 -15.50 -5.36
CA PRO A 91 -12.91 -16.49 -5.51
C PRO A 91 -12.14 -16.30 -6.81
N ILE A 92 -10.85 -16.61 -6.78
CA ILE A 92 -10.05 -16.69 -8.01
C ILE A 92 -10.47 -17.89 -8.85
N THR A 93 -10.40 -17.76 -10.17
CA THR A 93 -10.64 -18.88 -11.12
C THR A 93 -9.40 -19.79 -11.16
N GLU A 94 -9.58 -21.02 -11.66
CA GLU A 94 -8.46 -21.93 -11.93
C GLU A 94 -7.42 -21.33 -12.89
N LYS A 95 -7.91 -20.53 -13.86
CA LYS A 95 -7.06 -19.78 -14.79
C LYS A 95 -6.19 -18.80 -14.04
N ILE A 96 -6.77 -17.95 -13.17
CA ILE A 96 -6.01 -16.97 -12.37
C ILE A 96 -4.99 -17.68 -11.48
N ALA A 97 -5.38 -18.76 -10.80
CA ALA A 97 -4.47 -19.52 -9.92
C ALA A 97 -3.25 -20.07 -10.69
N ARG A 98 -3.49 -20.65 -11.88
CA ARG A 98 -2.42 -21.16 -12.75
C ARG A 98 -1.51 -20.05 -13.25
N VAL A 99 -2.07 -18.96 -13.80
CA VAL A 99 -1.29 -17.82 -14.29
C VAL A 99 -0.44 -17.24 -13.17
N LYS A 100 -1.02 -17.08 -11.98
CA LYS A 100 -0.26 -16.57 -10.83
C LYS A 100 0.91 -17.49 -10.47
N ALA A 101 0.71 -18.78 -10.39
CA ALA A 101 1.77 -19.74 -10.06
C ALA A 101 2.91 -19.72 -11.10
N GLU A 102 2.57 -19.66 -12.39
CA GLU A 102 3.55 -19.55 -13.48
C GLU A 102 4.33 -18.22 -13.38
N ARG A 103 3.64 -17.09 -13.24
CA ARG A 103 4.26 -15.77 -13.14
C ARG A 103 5.12 -15.60 -11.88
N ASP A 104 4.67 -16.10 -10.74
CA ASP A 104 5.45 -16.08 -9.49
C ASP A 104 6.77 -16.84 -9.65
N GLN A 105 6.73 -18.01 -10.33
CA GLN A 105 7.93 -18.77 -10.60
C GLN A 105 8.88 -18.05 -11.57
N GLU A 106 8.36 -17.45 -12.64
CA GLU A 106 9.18 -16.66 -13.59
C GLU A 106 9.88 -15.48 -12.91
N ILE A 107 9.15 -14.73 -12.05
CA ILE A 107 9.72 -13.61 -11.30
C ILE A 107 10.77 -14.12 -10.30
N LYS A 108 10.48 -15.20 -9.58
CA LYS A 108 11.43 -15.84 -8.65
C LYS A 108 12.70 -16.27 -9.37
N ASP A 109 12.61 -16.83 -10.56
CA ASP A 109 13.76 -17.27 -11.34
C ASP A 109 14.69 -16.10 -11.74
N ILE A 110 14.13 -14.92 -11.99
CA ILE A 110 14.93 -13.70 -12.24
C ILE A 110 15.65 -13.27 -10.95
N PHE A 111 14.97 -13.22 -9.80
CA PHE A 111 15.60 -12.81 -8.55
C PHE A 111 16.66 -13.79 -8.06
N THR A 112 16.48 -15.08 -8.31
CA THR A 112 17.42 -16.14 -7.92
C THR A 112 18.53 -16.37 -8.97
N GLY A 113 18.55 -15.64 -10.09
CA GLY A 113 19.55 -15.74 -11.14
C GLY A 113 19.42 -16.96 -12.06
N LYS A 114 18.27 -17.65 -12.05
CA LYS A 114 17.97 -18.75 -12.98
C LYS A 114 17.48 -18.26 -14.34
N SER A 115 17.05 -17.02 -14.43
CA SER A 115 16.62 -16.36 -15.66
C SER A 115 17.33 -15.01 -15.80
N ASP A 116 17.83 -14.70 -17.00
CA ASP A 116 18.51 -13.43 -17.34
C ASP A 116 17.52 -12.35 -17.82
N ARG A 117 16.22 -12.65 -17.88
CA ARG A 117 15.21 -11.67 -18.26
C ARG A 117 15.25 -10.46 -17.31
N PHE A 118 14.95 -9.31 -17.88
CA PHE A 118 14.93 -8.05 -17.14
C PHE A 118 13.50 -7.66 -16.76
N LEU A 119 13.28 -7.29 -15.50
CA LEU A 119 11.97 -6.90 -15.01
C LEU A 119 11.64 -5.46 -15.40
N VAL A 120 10.43 -5.24 -15.91
CA VAL A 120 9.87 -3.90 -16.13
C VAL A 120 8.54 -3.80 -15.39
N ILE A 121 8.58 -3.11 -14.24
CA ILE A 121 7.38 -2.84 -13.44
C ILE A 121 6.81 -1.51 -13.92
N ILE A 122 5.72 -1.54 -14.69
CA ILE A 122 5.25 -0.38 -15.44
C ILE A 122 3.72 -0.20 -15.34
N GLY A 123 3.28 1.03 -15.10
CA GLY A 123 1.86 1.37 -15.03
C GLY A 123 1.60 2.72 -14.35
N PRO A 124 0.34 3.11 -14.16
CA PRO A 124 -0.03 4.42 -13.63
C PRO A 124 0.54 4.66 -12.22
N CYS A 125 0.71 5.92 -11.89
CA CYS A 125 1.14 6.34 -10.56
C CYS A 125 0.20 5.82 -9.46
N SER A 126 -1.11 5.82 -9.72
CA SER A 126 -2.14 5.13 -8.94
C SER A 126 -3.28 4.68 -9.85
N ALA A 127 -3.85 3.51 -9.55
CA ALA A 127 -5.08 3.05 -10.19
C ALA A 127 -6.25 3.95 -9.75
N ASP A 128 -7.01 4.43 -10.70
CA ASP A 128 -8.12 5.37 -10.49
C ASP A 128 -9.43 4.92 -11.17
N ASN A 129 -9.33 4.18 -12.25
CA ASN A 129 -10.45 3.68 -13.03
C ASN A 129 -10.17 2.28 -13.55
N GLU A 130 -11.09 1.35 -13.33
CA GLU A 130 -10.93 -0.07 -13.68
C GLU A 130 -10.73 -0.28 -15.18
N ASP A 131 -11.55 0.38 -16.01
CA ASP A 131 -11.53 0.17 -17.47
C ASP A 131 -10.24 0.68 -18.10
N SER A 132 -9.80 1.89 -17.74
CA SER A 132 -8.56 2.45 -18.29
C SER A 132 -7.31 1.71 -17.81
N VAL A 133 -7.32 1.20 -16.57
CA VAL A 133 -6.21 0.35 -16.07
C VAL A 133 -6.19 -0.98 -16.83
N CYS A 134 -7.33 -1.64 -17.03
CA CYS A 134 -7.39 -2.90 -17.78
C CYS A 134 -7.04 -2.70 -19.26
N ASP A 135 -7.46 -1.60 -19.91
CA ASP A 135 -7.02 -1.24 -21.28
C ASP A 135 -5.47 -1.10 -21.31
N TYR A 136 -4.89 -0.37 -20.38
CA TYR A 136 -3.44 -0.20 -20.29
C TYR A 136 -2.74 -1.57 -20.13
N VAL A 137 -3.21 -2.43 -19.22
CA VAL A 137 -2.64 -3.77 -19.02
C VAL A 137 -2.82 -4.65 -20.27
N GLY A 138 -3.95 -4.52 -20.99
CA GLY A 138 -4.17 -5.19 -22.25
C GLY A 138 -3.16 -4.80 -23.35
N ARG A 139 -2.75 -3.53 -23.38
CA ARG A 139 -1.65 -3.07 -24.26
C ARG A 139 -0.32 -3.67 -23.83
N LEU A 140 -0.01 -3.70 -22.51
CA LEU A 140 1.20 -4.34 -22.00
C LEU A 140 1.28 -5.82 -22.36
N ALA A 141 0.16 -6.55 -22.32
CA ALA A 141 0.14 -7.96 -22.69
C ALA A 141 0.58 -8.18 -24.16
N LYS A 142 0.13 -7.34 -25.09
CA LYS A 142 0.57 -7.41 -26.49
C LYS A 142 2.07 -7.14 -26.65
N VAL A 143 2.63 -6.24 -25.84
CA VAL A 143 4.09 -6.00 -25.82
C VAL A 143 4.81 -7.18 -25.18
N GLN A 144 4.25 -7.77 -24.10
CA GLN A 144 4.86 -8.94 -23.44
C GLN A 144 5.03 -10.11 -24.42
N ASP A 145 4.06 -10.34 -25.31
CA ASP A 145 4.15 -11.39 -26.35
C ASP A 145 5.33 -11.17 -27.30
N GLN A 146 5.75 -9.92 -27.52
CA GLN A 146 6.84 -9.57 -28.43
C GLN A 146 8.23 -9.59 -27.79
N VAL A 147 8.31 -9.33 -26.46
CA VAL A 147 9.57 -9.13 -25.74
C VAL A 147 9.81 -10.17 -24.64
N GLY A 148 8.94 -11.16 -24.52
CA GLY A 148 8.91 -12.12 -23.43
C GLY A 148 10.16 -13.00 -23.29
N ASP A 149 10.97 -13.09 -24.36
CA ASP A 149 12.28 -13.75 -24.37
C ASP A 149 13.34 -12.98 -23.56
N ARG A 150 13.23 -11.66 -23.45
CA ARG A 150 14.19 -10.78 -22.79
C ARG A 150 13.64 -10.00 -21.61
N LEU A 151 12.38 -9.61 -21.67
CA LEU A 151 11.72 -8.79 -20.65
C LEU A 151 10.59 -9.55 -19.98
N LEU A 152 10.38 -9.28 -18.69
CA LEU A 152 9.21 -9.71 -17.96
C LEU A 152 8.47 -8.47 -17.46
N LEU A 153 7.33 -8.17 -18.08
CA LEU A 153 6.51 -7.02 -17.71
C LEU A 153 5.63 -7.35 -16.51
N ILE A 154 5.63 -6.49 -15.51
CA ILE A 154 4.75 -6.55 -14.35
C ILE A 154 3.91 -5.28 -14.34
N PRO A 155 2.62 -5.36 -14.62
CA PRO A 155 1.72 -4.22 -14.50
C PRO A 155 1.77 -3.60 -13.11
N ARG A 156 2.01 -2.29 -13.04
CA ARG A 156 1.93 -1.53 -11.79
C ARG A 156 0.48 -1.08 -11.59
N ILE A 157 -0.25 -1.78 -10.76
CA ILE A 157 -1.64 -1.48 -10.38
C ILE A 157 -1.64 -1.06 -8.91
N TYR A 158 -1.16 0.15 -8.63
CA TYR A 158 -1.08 0.68 -7.28
C TYR A 158 -2.44 1.19 -6.83
N THR A 159 -3.07 0.43 -5.92
CA THR A 159 -4.42 0.70 -5.41
C THR A 159 -4.43 1.62 -4.20
N ASN A 160 -3.26 1.97 -3.68
CA ASN A 160 -3.07 2.87 -2.56
C ASN A 160 -2.17 4.04 -2.94
N LYS A 161 -2.44 5.23 -2.39
CA LYS A 161 -1.57 6.41 -2.55
C LYS A 161 -1.23 7.00 -1.19
N PRO A 162 0.02 6.84 -0.71
CA PRO A 162 0.46 7.45 0.54
C PRO A 162 0.44 8.98 0.41
N ARG A 163 -0.16 9.66 1.41
CA ARG A 163 -0.23 11.13 1.46
C ARG A 163 0.41 11.65 2.74
N THR A 164 1.47 12.44 2.61
CA THR A 164 2.22 12.99 3.75
C THR A 164 1.36 13.88 4.63
N THR A 165 0.49 14.72 4.01
CA THR A 165 -0.41 15.64 4.71
C THR A 165 -1.81 15.06 4.92
N GLY A 166 -2.11 13.89 4.36
CA GLY A 166 -3.44 13.27 4.40
C GLY A 166 -4.44 13.82 3.39
N GLU A 167 -4.06 14.82 2.59
CA GLU A 167 -4.90 15.46 1.57
C GLU A 167 -4.78 14.80 0.20
N GLY A 168 -5.82 14.92 -0.64
CA GLY A 168 -5.90 14.43 -2.01
C GLY A 168 -6.34 12.96 -2.12
N TYR A 169 -6.39 12.45 -3.35
CA TYR A 169 -6.80 11.08 -3.67
C TYR A 169 -5.90 10.04 -2.97
N LYS A 170 -6.52 9.10 -2.25
CA LYS A 170 -5.82 8.11 -1.40
C LYS A 170 -5.70 6.73 -2.04
N GLY A 171 -6.09 6.60 -3.29
CA GLY A 171 -6.10 5.34 -4.04
C GLY A 171 -7.46 4.63 -4.02
N LEU A 172 -7.61 3.69 -4.94
CA LEU A 172 -8.85 2.95 -5.21
C LEU A 172 -9.39 2.22 -3.97
N LEU A 173 -8.50 1.72 -3.09
CA LEU A 173 -8.90 1.08 -1.83
C LEU A 173 -9.73 2.00 -0.92
N HIS A 174 -9.37 3.27 -0.84
CA HIS A 174 -10.05 4.20 0.05
C HIS A 174 -11.18 4.95 -0.64
N GLN A 175 -11.05 5.16 -1.95
CA GLN A 175 -11.91 6.02 -2.74
C GLN A 175 -12.05 5.44 -4.15
N PRO A 176 -12.90 4.37 -4.30
CA PRO A 176 -13.09 3.69 -5.58
C PRO A 176 -13.68 4.60 -6.67
N ASP A 177 -14.38 5.65 -6.29
CA ASP A 177 -14.82 6.74 -7.15
C ASP A 177 -14.10 8.02 -6.69
N PRO A 178 -13.16 8.57 -7.49
CA PRO A 178 -12.37 9.74 -7.10
C PRO A 178 -13.18 11.00 -6.80
N GLU A 179 -14.42 11.10 -7.32
CA GLU A 179 -15.30 12.25 -7.13
C GLU A 179 -16.23 12.10 -5.93
N LYS A 180 -16.32 10.90 -5.34
CA LYS A 180 -17.18 10.61 -4.18
C LYS A 180 -16.42 10.60 -2.88
N LYS A 181 -17.18 10.53 -1.78
CA LYS A 181 -16.61 10.34 -0.43
C LYS A 181 -15.92 8.98 -0.32
N PRO A 182 -14.90 8.84 0.53
CA PRO A 182 -14.25 7.57 0.78
C PRO A 182 -15.24 6.47 1.21
N ASP A 183 -15.07 5.28 0.61
CA ASP A 183 -15.80 4.05 0.93
C ASP A 183 -14.82 2.88 0.89
N VAL A 184 -14.29 2.50 2.06
CA VAL A 184 -13.28 1.44 2.17
C VAL A 184 -13.86 0.07 1.87
N LEU A 185 -15.14 -0.18 2.17
CA LEU A 185 -15.77 -1.47 1.88
C LEU A 185 -15.93 -1.68 0.37
N ALA A 186 -16.46 -0.69 -0.33
CA ALA A 186 -16.52 -0.72 -1.79
C ALA A 186 -15.12 -0.79 -2.40
N GLY A 187 -14.14 -0.09 -1.81
CA GLY A 187 -12.75 -0.12 -2.23
C GLY A 187 -12.10 -1.50 -2.15
N LEU A 188 -12.31 -2.25 -1.05
CA LEU A 188 -11.81 -3.62 -0.92
C LEU A 188 -12.31 -4.56 -2.03
N VAL A 189 -13.57 -4.41 -2.40
CA VAL A 189 -14.17 -5.17 -3.52
C VAL A 189 -13.59 -4.71 -4.86
N ALA A 190 -13.48 -3.40 -5.06
CA ALA A 190 -12.99 -2.81 -6.30
C ALA A 190 -11.54 -3.23 -6.60
N ILE A 191 -10.63 -3.15 -5.63
CA ILE A 191 -9.23 -3.53 -5.85
C ILE A 191 -9.09 -5.01 -6.20
N ARG A 192 -9.86 -5.89 -5.53
CA ARG A 192 -9.84 -7.32 -5.83
C ARG A 192 -10.34 -7.62 -7.24
N LYS A 193 -11.50 -7.03 -7.62
CA LYS A 193 -12.08 -7.19 -8.96
C LYS A 193 -11.14 -6.69 -10.05
N LEU A 194 -10.53 -5.52 -9.87
CA LEU A 194 -9.57 -4.95 -10.81
C LEU A 194 -8.39 -5.90 -11.07
N HIS A 195 -7.74 -6.40 -10.01
CA HIS A 195 -6.63 -7.32 -10.16
C HIS A 195 -7.04 -8.65 -10.80
N MET A 196 -8.20 -9.22 -10.40
CA MET A 196 -8.72 -10.45 -11.01
C MET A 196 -9.01 -10.26 -12.50
N ARG A 197 -9.68 -9.17 -12.87
CA ARG A 197 -10.00 -8.83 -14.27
C ARG A 197 -8.74 -8.65 -15.10
N ALA A 198 -7.75 -7.92 -14.59
CA ALA A 198 -6.47 -7.74 -15.28
C ALA A 198 -5.80 -9.08 -15.60
N ILE A 199 -5.73 -10.02 -14.64
CA ILE A 199 -5.16 -11.35 -14.88
C ILE A 199 -6.01 -12.17 -15.84
N GLU A 200 -7.34 -12.17 -15.67
CA GLU A 200 -8.24 -12.97 -16.49
C GLU A 200 -8.21 -12.53 -17.96
N GLU A 201 -8.16 -11.23 -18.22
CA GLU A 201 -8.15 -10.69 -19.59
C GLU A 201 -6.77 -10.78 -20.25
N THR A 202 -5.67 -10.71 -19.49
CA THR A 202 -4.33 -10.48 -20.07
C THR A 202 -3.27 -11.56 -19.74
N GLY A 203 -3.50 -12.37 -18.73
CA GLY A 203 -2.47 -13.31 -18.23
C GLY A 203 -1.31 -12.62 -17.51
N LEU A 204 -1.39 -11.34 -17.17
CA LEU A 204 -0.35 -10.62 -16.44
C LEU A 204 -0.77 -10.41 -14.98
N THR A 205 0.07 -10.89 -14.06
CA THR A 205 -0.05 -10.57 -12.62
C THR A 205 0.61 -9.23 -12.33
N ALA A 206 0.14 -8.55 -11.27
CA ALA A 206 0.51 -7.16 -11.02
C ALA A 206 1.37 -6.96 -9.76
N ALA A 207 1.94 -5.75 -9.69
CA ALA A 207 2.56 -5.17 -8.51
C ALA A 207 1.60 -4.17 -7.85
N ASP A 208 1.56 -4.16 -6.50
CA ASP A 208 0.88 -3.12 -5.71
C ASP A 208 1.79 -2.61 -4.58
N GLU A 209 1.49 -1.42 -4.05
CA GLU A 209 2.18 -0.86 -2.88
C GLU A 209 1.44 -1.24 -1.60
N MET A 210 2.14 -1.90 -0.68
CA MET A 210 1.62 -2.19 0.65
C MET A 210 1.70 -0.92 1.51
N LEU A 211 0.64 -0.11 1.48
CA LEU A 211 0.55 1.11 2.28
C LEU A 211 0.56 0.79 3.78
N TYR A 212 -0.16 -0.24 4.17
CA TYR A 212 -0.16 -0.85 5.50
C TYR A 212 -0.42 -2.37 5.39
N PRO A 213 0.06 -3.17 6.35
CA PRO A 213 0.06 -4.64 6.22
C PRO A 213 -1.31 -5.28 6.01
N GLU A 214 -2.39 -4.63 6.51
CA GLU A 214 -3.74 -5.17 6.42
C GLU A 214 -4.25 -5.27 4.98
N ASN A 215 -3.87 -4.34 4.07
CA ASN A 215 -4.39 -4.37 2.69
C ASN A 215 -3.79 -5.53 1.87
N TRP A 216 -2.55 -5.93 2.11
CA TRP A 216 -1.92 -7.10 1.49
C TRP A 216 -2.79 -8.36 1.58
N ARG A 217 -3.40 -8.59 2.73
CA ARG A 217 -4.17 -9.80 3.02
C ARG A 217 -5.35 -10.05 2.07
N TYR A 218 -5.95 -8.98 1.53
CA TYR A 218 -7.08 -9.05 0.59
C TYR A 218 -6.66 -9.41 -0.83
N LEU A 219 -5.37 -9.28 -1.15
CA LEU A 219 -4.79 -9.48 -2.48
C LEU A 219 -3.66 -10.53 -2.51
N SER A 220 -3.31 -11.15 -1.38
CA SER A 220 -2.15 -12.05 -1.27
C SER A 220 -2.21 -13.29 -2.18
N ASP A 221 -3.40 -13.69 -2.60
CA ASP A 221 -3.64 -14.78 -3.55
C ASP A 221 -3.63 -14.34 -5.03
N ILE A 222 -3.36 -13.06 -5.30
CA ILE A 222 -3.44 -12.46 -6.64
C ILE A 222 -2.15 -11.73 -7.03
N LEU A 223 -1.52 -11.01 -6.10
CA LEU A 223 -0.32 -10.21 -6.39
C LEU A 223 0.93 -11.06 -6.53
N SER A 224 1.81 -10.73 -7.47
CA SER A 224 3.11 -11.37 -7.67
C SER A 224 4.30 -10.49 -7.29
N TYR A 225 4.07 -9.24 -6.91
CA TYR A 225 5.08 -8.31 -6.46
C TYR A 225 4.49 -7.27 -5.51
N VAL A 226 5.23 -6.95 -4.45
CA VAL A 226 4.84 -5.90 -3.49
C VAL A 226 5.94 -4.87 -3.36
N ALA A 227 5.59 -3.59 -3.36
CA ALA A 227 6.52 -2.51 -3.02
C ALA A 227 6.22 -1.97 -1.61
N ILE A 228 7.26 -1.71 -0.83
CA ILE A 228 7.18 -0.98 0.42
C ILE A 228 7.63 0.46 0.17
N GLY A 229 6.71 1.39 0.35
CA GLY A 229 6.92 2.80 0.07
C GLY A 229 7.99 3.45 0.94
N ALA A 230 8.58 4.55 0.46
CA ALA A 230 9.64 5.30 1.13
C ALA A 230 9.28 5.83 2.53
N ARG A 231 7.97 6.00 2.82
CA ARG A 231 7.48 6.44 4.13
C ARG A 231 7.19 5.28 5.08
N SER A 232 7.15 4.05 4.56
CA SER A 232 6.79 2.83 5.31
C SER A 232 7.99 1.91 5.55
N VAL A 233 9.11 2.10 4.85
CA VAL A 233 10.27 1.20 4.89
C VAL A 233 10.89 1.06 6.28
N GLU A 234 10.79 2.08 7.12
CA GLU A 234 11.28 2.05 8.50
C GLU A 234 10.28 1.39 9.49
N ASN A 235 9.04 1.20 9.06
CA ASN A 235 8.00 0.65 9.93
C ASN A 235 8.24 -0.83 10.21
N GLN A 236 8.27 -1.21 11.49
CA GLN A 236 8.56 -2.56 11.94
C GLN A 236 7.53 -3.58 11.43
N GLN A 237 6.24 -3.25 11.44
CA GLN A 237 5.20 -4.17 10.97
C GLN A 237 5.35 -4.54 9.50
N HIS A 238 5.74 -3.57 8.64
CA HIS A 238 6.00 -3.86 7.22
C HIS A 238 7.12 -4.88 7.06
N ARG A 239 8.25 -4.70 7.75
CA ARG A 239 9.39 -5.62 7.70
C ARG A 239 9.02 -7.01 8.18
N LEU A 240 8.29 -7.11 9.29
CA LEU A 240 7.83 -8.37 9.87
C LEU A 240 6.85 -9.10 8.96
N VAL A 241 5.88 -8.39 8.36
CA VAL A 241 4.91 -9.00 7.45
C VAL A 241 5.59 -9.47 6.17
N VAL A 242 6.52 -8.67 5.60
CA VAL A 242 7.31 -9.07 4.42
C VAL A 242 8.12 -10.33 4.68
N SER A 243 8.63 -10.55 5.90
CA SER A 243 9.37 -11.78 6.26
C SER A 243 8.54 -13.06 6.18
N GLY A 244 7.21 -12.94 6.13
CA GLY A 244 6.27 -14.05 5.97
C GLY A 244 5.66 -14.16 4.57
N MET A 245 6.12 -13.36 3.61
CA MET A 245 5.67 -13.44 2.20
C MET A 245 6.54 -14.42 1.42
N ASP A 246 5.95 -15.02 0.39
CA ASP A 246 6.59 -15.95 -0.55
C ASP A 246 6.82 -15.36 -1.96
N ILE A 247 6.48 -14.07 -2.14
CA ILE A 247 6.67 -13.30 -3.37
C ILE A 247 7.70 -12.17 -3.17
N PRO A 248 8.31 -11.66 -4.24
CA PRO A 248 9.23 -10.54 -4.17
C PRO A 248 8.65 -9.29 -3.52
N ALA A 249 9.39 -8.71 -2.59
CA ALA A 249 9.04 -7.47 -1.93
C ALA A 249 10.17 -6.45 -2.03
N GLY A 250 9.92 -5.33 -2.72
CA GLY A 250 10.89 -4.26 -2.93
C GLY A 250 10.83 -3.19 -1.84
N MET A 251 11.94 -2.97 -1.14
CA MET A 251 12.09 -1.93 -0.13
C MET A 251 12.60 -0.64 -0.78
N LYS A 252 11.74 0.39 -0.89
CA LYS A 252 12.19 1.70 -1.40
C LYS A 252 13.10 2.37 -0.38
N ASN A 253 14.18 3.03 -0.82
CA ASN A 253 14.93 3.89 0.09
C ASN A 253 14.01 4.99 0.66
N PRO A 254 14.20 5.40 1.94
CA PRO A 254 13.42 6.49 2.52
C PRO A 254 13.59 7.78 1.73
N THR A 255 12.70 8.75 1.95
CA THR A 255 12.76 10.04 1.24
C THR A 255 14.06 10.80 1.47
N SER A 256 14.72 10.59 2.59
CA SER A 256 16.07 11.11 2.90
C SER A 256 17.19 10.53 2.02
N GLY A 257 16.96 9.36 1.40
CA GLY A 257 17.96 8.66 0.60
C GLY A 257 18.88 7.72 1.39
N ASP A 258 18.61 7.48 2.68
CA ASP A 258 19.46 6.66 3.52
C ASP A 258 19.44 5.18 3.10
N LEU A 259 20.54 4.74 2.47
CA LEU A 259 20.69 3.36 2.00
C LEU A 259 20.84 2.37 3.16
N SER A 260 21.37 2.78 4.29
CA SER A 260 21.52 1.91 5.48
C SER A 260 20.15 1.52 6.05
N VAL A 261 19.23 2.46 6.15
CA VAL A 261 17.85 2.22 6.56
C VAL A 261 17.15 1.25 5.60
N MET A 262 17.29 1.46 4.28
CA MET A 262 16.74 0.57 3.27
C MET A 262 17.28 -0.85 3.40
N LEU A 263 18.60 -1.00 3.49
CA LEU A 263 19.25 -2.31 3.61
C LEU A 263 18.93 -3.00 4.93
N ASN A 264 18.84 -2.27 6.04
CA ASN A 264 18.39 -2.83 7.32
C ASN A 264 16.96 -3.37 7.22
N SER A 265 16.12 -2.78 6.37
CA SER A 265 14.77 -3.28 6.10
C SER A 265 14.80 -4.58 5.31
N VAL A 266 15.71 -4.70 4.33
CA VAL A 266 15.94 -5.96 3.60
C VAL A 266 16.46 -7.04 4.54
N VAL A 267 17.49 -6.73 5.35
CA VAL A 267 18.02 -7.66 6.38
C VAL A 267 16.89 -8.18 7.27
N ALA A 268 16.12 -7.28 7.85
CA ALA A 268 15.03 -7.67 8.74
C ALA A 268 14.00 -8.57 8.04
N ALA A 269 13.63 -8.25 6.80
CA ALA A 269 12.65 -9.03 6.07
C ALA A 269 13.18 -10.38 5.56
N GLN A 270 14.50 -10.54 5.35
CA GLN A 270 15.10 -11.83 5.00
C GLN A 270 15.28 -12.77 6.20
N HIS A 271 15.10 -12.28 7.43
CA HIS A 271 15.17 -13.12 8.65
C HIS A 271 13.78 -13.54 9.12
N GLY A 272 13.73 -14.68 9.80
CA GLY A 272 12.51 -15.16 10.46
C GLY A 272 12.26 -14.44 11.78
N HIS A 273 10.99 -14.21 12.10
CA HIS A 273 10.55 -13.49 13.30
C HIS A 273 9.39 -14.20 13.99
N THR A 274 9.27 -13.96 15.32
CA THR A 274 8.07 -14.30 16.08
C THR A 274 7.41 -13.01 16.53
N PHE A 275 6.13 -12.80 16.20
CA PHE A 275 5.42 -11.56 16.49
C PHE A 275 3.91 -11.76 16.51
N ILE A 276 3.17 -10.74 16.99
CA ILE A 276 1.71 -10.75 16.98
C ILE A 276 1.21 -10.32 15.60
N TYR A 277 0.45 -11.22 14.96
CA TYR A 277 -0.19 -10.93 13.68
C TYR A 277 -1.64 -11.43 13.72
N ARG A 278 -2.63 -10.51 13.60
CA ARG A 278 -4.05 -10.87 13.58
C ARG A 278 -4.50 -11.68 14.80
N ASP A 279 -4.17 -11.22 15.99
CA ASP A 279 -4.48 -11.87 17.27
C ASP A 279 -3.81 -13.24 17.49
N TRP A 280 -2.84 -13.61 16.64
CA TRP A 280 -2.03 -14.82 16.74
C TRP A 280 -0.57 -14.48 17.03
N GLU A 281 0.08 -15.30 17.81
CA GLU A 281 1.53 -15.41 17.77
C GLU A 281 1.91 -16.19 16.52
N VAL A 282 2.66 -15.56 15.61
CA VAL A 282 3.11 -16.18 14.36
C VAL A 282 4.63 -16.25 14.32
N LYS A 283 5.13 -17.25 13.59
CA LYS A 283 6.55 -17.38 13.26
C LYS A 283 6.72 -17.37 11.75
N THR A 284 7.61 -16.50 11.26
CA THR A 284 7.98 -16.41 9.84
C THR A 284 9.35 -17.05 9.60
N THR A 285 9.68 -17.34 8.34
CA THR A 285 10.94 -17.96 7.94
C THR A 285 11.94 -16.99 7.32
N GLY A 286 11.51 -15.77 7.00
CA GLY A 286 12.25 -14.83 6.19
C GLY A 286 11.89 -14.94 4.71
N ASN A 287 12.00 -13.83 3.99
CA ASN A 287 11.73 -13.72 2.55
C ASN A 287 13.01 -13.39 1.79
N SER A 288 13.68 -14.41 1.26
CA SER A 288 14.94 -14.26 0.50
C SER A 288 14.80 -13.50 -0.83
N LEU A 289 13.57 -13.20 -1.27
CA LEU A 289 13.28 -12.40 -2.46
C LEU A 289 13.10 -10.92 -2.14
N THR A 290 13.25 -10.52 -0.86
CA THR A 290 13.24 -9.11 -0.46
C THR A 290 14.47 -8.40 -0.99
N HIS A 291 14.28 -7.27 -1.65
CA HIS A 291 15.31 -6.53 -2.36
C HIS A 291 15.11 -5.01 -2.25
N THR A 292 16.03 -4.24 -2.81
CA THR A 292 16.01 -2.78 -2.76
C THR A 292 15.34 -2.15 -3.97
N ILE A 293 14.73 -0.96 -3.76
CA ILE A 293 14.27 -0.08 -4.84
C ILE A 293 14.90 1.30 -4.64
N LEU A 294 15.70 1.75 -5.61
CA LEU A 294 16.28 3.10 -5.63
C LEU A 294 15.31 4.08 -6.29
N ARG A 295 14.87 5.09 -5.53
CA ARG A 295 13.89 6.09 -6.00
C ARG A 295 14.38 7.54 -5.94
N GLY A 296 15.69 7.75 -5.71
CA GLY A 296 16.27 9.04 -5.42
C GLY A 296 15.95 9.55 -3.99
N ALA A 297 16.51 10.68 -3.66
CA ALA A 297 16.39 11.33 -2.35
C ALA A 297 15.85 12.75 -2.47
N VAL A 298 15.41 13.31 -1.33
CA VAL A 298 15.14 14.74 -1.18
C VAL A 298 16.01 15.23 -0.02
N ASN A 299 16.89 16.19 -0.30
CA ASN A 299 17.77 16.74 0.72
C ASN A 299 17.02 17.70 1.66
N LYS A 300 17.72 18.20 2.69
CA LYS A 300 17.17 19.13 3.69
C LYS A 300 16.70 20.48 3.09
N HIS A 301 17.07 20.80 1.87
CA HIS A 301 16.68 22.01 1.16
C HIS A 301 15.51 21.77 0.18
N GLY A 302 14.99 20.53 0.11
CA GLY A 302 13.89 20.15 -0.78
C GLY A 302 14.33 19.79 -2.20
N ASN A 303 15.63 19.74 -2.49
CA ASN A 303 16.13 19.37 -3.82
C ASN A 303 16.16 17.85 -3.98
N CYS A 304 15.74 17.38 -5.15
CA CYS A 304 15.88 15.97 -5.53
C CYS A 304 17.34 15.63 -5.84
N ILE A 305 17.78 14.49 -5.36
CA ILE A 305 19.09 13.90 -5.61
C ILE A 305 18.86 12.52 -6.20
N PRO A 306 19.26 12.25 -7.44
CA PRO A 306 19.15 10.91 -8.04
C PRO A 306 20.11 9.93 -7.34
N ASN A 307 19.80 8.64 -7.44
CA ASN A 307 20.64 7.55 -6.92
C ASN A 307 20.63 6.31 -7.83
N TYR A 308 20.68 6.52 -9.15
CA TYR A 308 20.68 5.47 -10.17
C TYR A 308 21.93 5.45 -11.04
N HIS A 309 22.88 6.36 -10.82
CA HIS A 309 24.12 6.42 -11.59
C HIS A 309 25.01 5.20 -11.32
N TYR A 310 25.99 4.99 -12.16
CA TYR A 310 26.90 3.86 -12.06
C TYR A 310 27.54 3.74 -10.67
N GLU A 311 27.97 4.85 -10.11
CA GLU A 311 28.61 4.94 -8.79
C GLU A 311 27.64 4.58 -7.67
N ASP A 312 26.38 4.99 -7.75
CA ASP A 312 25.34 4.64 -6.77
C ASP A 312 25.06 3.14 -6.79
N LEU A 313 24.98 2.54 -7.98
CA LEU A 313 24.78 1.10 -8.15
C LEU A 313 25.97 0.29 -7.64
N LYS A 314 27.20 0.76 -7.87
CA LYS A 314 28.43 0.15 -7.35
C LYS A 314 28.48 0.23 -5.82
N LEU A 315 28.15 1.40 -5.25
CA LEU A 315 28.08 1.55 -3.79
C LEU A 315 27.05 0.58 -3.19
N LEU A 316 25.87 0.49 -3.79
CA LEU A 316 24.84 -0.43 -3.31
C LEU A 316 25.31 -1.90 -3.38
N LEU A 317 26.01 -2.29 -4.43
CA LEU A 317 26.57 -3.64 -4.57
C LEU A 317 27.53 -3.97 -3.41
N GLU A 318 28.45 -3.07 -3.09
CA GLU A 318 29.39 -3.26 -1.97
C GLU A 318 28.64 -3.37 -0.63
N LEU A 319 27.65 -2.54 -0.41
CA LEU A 319 26.80 -2.60 0.78
C LEU A 319 26.01 -3.93 0.90
N TYR A 320 25.60 -4.52 -0.23
CA TYR A 320 24.99 -5.86 -0.23
C TYR A 320 26.02 -6.95 0.15
N LYS A 321 27.22 -6.88 -0.40
CA LYS A 321 28.32 -7.82 -0.09
C LYS A 321 28.68 -7.79 1.38
N GLU A 322 28.82 -6.59 1.96
CA GLU A 322 29.15 -6.39 3.40
C GLU A 322 28.10 -7.06 4.30
N ARG A 323 26.81 -6.96 3.95
CA ARG A 323 25.70 -7.51 4.74
C ARG A 323 25.42 -9.00 4.48
N LYS A 324 26.07 -9.59 3.47
CA LYS A 324 25.90 -11.00 3.04
C LYS A 324 24.41 -11.36 2.79
N LEU A 325 23.68 -10.45 2.18
CA LEU A 325 22.26 -10.63 1.89
C LEU A 325 22.06 -11.68 0.77
N GLU A 326 20.96 -12.44 0.89
CA GLU A 326 20.57 -13.40 -0.12
C GLU A 326 20.02 -12.70 -1.36
N ASN A 327 20.25 -13.30 -2.54
CA ASN A 327 19.76 -12.84 -3.84
C ASN A 327 19.90 -11.30 -4.03
N PRO A 328 21.12 -10.73 -4.03
CA PRO A 328 21.33 -9.30 -4.20
C PRO A 328 20.59 -8.80 -5.44
N ALA A 329 19.69 -7.83 -5.25
CA ALA A 329 18.89 -7.30 -6.33
C ALA A 329 18.47 -5.84 -6.09
N VAL A 330 18.43 -5.08 -7.17
CA VAL A 330 17.89 -3.72 -7.16
C VAL A 330 16.94 -3.53 -8.34
N ILE A 331 15.82 -2.86 -8.05
CA ILE A 331 14.95 -2.24 -9.04
C ILE A 331 15.20 -0.73 -8.99
N VAL A 332 15.39 -0.11 -10.13
CA VAL A 332 15.55 1.35 -10.21
C VAL A 332 14.21 1.98 -10.59
N ASP A 333 13.67 2.78 -9.69
CA ASP A 333 12.48 3.61 -9.93
C ASP A 333 12.92 4.83 -10.76
N ALA A 334 12.56 4.85 -12.02
CA ALA A 334 12.97 5.88 -12.98
C ALA A 334 12.25 7.22 -12.78
N ASN A 335 11.19 7.26 -11.96
CA ASN A 335 10.46 8.49 -11.66
C ASN A 335 10.87 9.08 -10.29
N HIS A 336 9.92 9.61 -9.53
CA HIS A 336 10.08 10.22 -8.22
C HIS A 336 11.25 11.23 -8.16
N SER A 337 12.17 11.07 -7.19
CA SER A 337 13.31 11.99 -7.07
C SER A 337 14.42 11.71 -8.07
N ASN A 338 14.47 10.53 -8.68
CA ASN A 338 15.40 10.20 -9.74
C ASN A 338 15.19 11.05 -11.02
N SER A 339 13.92 11.35 -11.34
CA SER A 339 13.56 12.22 -12.47
C SER A 339 13.23 13.66 -12.06
N ASN A 340 13.36 13.99 -10.76
CA ASN A 340 12.81 15.24 -10.21
C ASN A 340 11.31 15.42 -10.54
N LYS A 341 10.58 14.30 -10.61
CA LYS A 341 9.16 14.21 -11.04
C LYS A 341 8.87 14.72 -12.46
N GLN A 342 9.89 14.82 -13.29
CA GLN A 342 9.76 15.10 -14.72
C GLN A 342 9.58 13.78 -15.46
N TYR A 343 8.35 13.39 -15.71
CA TYR A 343 8.01 12.05 -16.21
C TYR A 343 8.72 11.68 -17.53
N ALA A 344 8.99 12.65 -18.42
CA ALA A 344 9.69 12.43 -19.67
C ALA A 344 11.15 11.99 -19.48
N GLU A 345 11.79 12.32 -18.34
CA GLU A 345 13.16 11.91 -18.02
C GLU A 345 13.30 10.40 -17.77
N GLN A 346 12.21 9.70 -17.48
CA GLN A 346 12.24 8.27 -17.21
C GLN A 346 12.90 7.48 -18.34
N VAL A 347 12.65 7.85 -19.61
CA VAL A 347 13.25 7.19 -20.80
C VAL A 347 14.77 7.32 -20.77
N ARG A 348 15.31 8.51 -20.50
CA ARG A 348 16.75 8.73 -20.40
C ARG A 348 17.36 7.94 -19.25
N ILE A 349 16.70 7.96 -18.08
CA ILE A 349 17.15 7.26 -16.87
C ILE A 349 17.24 5.75 -17.12
N VAL A 350 16.21 5.17 -17.73
CA VAL A 350 16.22 3.74 -18.07
C VAL A 350 17.37 3.38 -18.99
N LYS A 351 17.65 4.20 -20.02
CA LYS A 351 18.79 4.01 -20.93
C LYS A 351 20.13 4.04 -20.18
N GLU A 352 20.30 4.96 -19.24
CA GLU A 352 21.51 5.08 -18.41
C GLU A 352 21.70 3.87 -17.48
N VAL A 353 20.61 3.42 -16.84
CA VAL A 353 20.64 2.21 -16.00
C VAL A 353 21.00 0.98 -16.82
N LEU A 354 20.41 0.81 -18.01
CA LEU A 354 20.76 -0.29 -18.92
C LEU A 354 22.21 -0.20 -19.41
N HIS A 355 22.71 1.00 -19.70
CA HIS A 355 24.14 1.19 -20.05
C HIS A 355 25.03 0.75 -18.89
N SER A 356 24.81 1.22 -17.67
CA SER A 356 25.57 0.85 -16.46
C SER A 356 25.56 -0.66 -16.22
N ARG A 357 24.40 -1.29 -16.41
CA ARG A 357 24.24 -2.75 -16.32
C ARG A 357 25.06 -3.49 -17.37
N ASN A 358 25.13 -2.99 -18.61
CA ASN A 358 25.76 -3.68 -19.72
C ASN A 358 27.30 -3.56 -19.70
N VAL A 359 27.87 -2.54 -19.07
CA VAL A 359 29.33 -2.34 -18.99
C VAL A 359 29.95 -3.02 -17.76
N ASN A 360 29.16 -3.63 -16.87
CA ASN A 360 29.67 -4.27 -15.67
C ASN A 360 28.84 -5.52 -15.30
N GLU A 361 29.50 -6.70 -15.32
CA GLU A 361 28.84 -7.99 -15.09
C GLU A 361 28.27 -8.13 -13.66
N GLU A 362 28.89 -7.52 -12.64
CA GLU A 362 28.34 -7.53 -11.29
C GLU A 362 27.06 -6.68 -11.21
N LEU A 363 27.04 -5.53 -11.89
CA LEU A 363 25.84 -4.70 -11.99
C LEU A 363 24.76 -5.37 -12.86
N LYS A 364 25.15 -6.13 -13.87
CA LYS A 364 24.22 -6.94 -14.66
C LYS A 364 23.49 -7.98 -13.80
N THR A 365 24.19 -8.54 -12.82
CA THR A 365 23.61 -9.48 -11.86
C THR A 365 22.75 -8.78 -10.81
N LEU A 366 23.19 -7.60 -10.32
CA LEU A 366 22.50 -6.85 -9.28
C LEU A 366 21.21 -6.17 -9.79
N VAL A 367 21.29 -5.46 -10.94
CA VAL A 367 20.17 -4.67 -11.47
C VAL A 367 19.20 -5.59 -12.19
N LYS A 368 18.15 -6.00 -11.50
CA LYS A 368 17.14 -6.94 -11.99
C LYS A 368 16.05 -6.29 -12.80
N GLY A 369 15.85 -4.98 -12.65
CA GLY A 369 14.78 -4.30 -13.39
C GLY A 369 14.66 -2.82 -13.09
N VAL A 370 13.63 -2.23 -13.71
CA VAL A 370 13.23 -0.83 -13.54
C VAL A 370 11.75 -0.73 -13.16
N MET A 371 11.40 0.39 -12.53
CA MET A 371 10.01 0.77 -12.25
C MET A 371 9.71 2.08 -12.98
N ILE A 372 8.62 2.11 -13.73
CA ILE A 372 8.22 3.21 -14.62
C ILE A 372 6.79 3.63 -14.32
N GLU A 373 6.56 4.93 -14.17
CA GLU A 373 5.21 5.49 -14.10
C GLU A 373 4.73 5.87 -15.50
N SER A 374 3.79 5.11 -16.02
CA SER A 374 3.22 5.24 -17.36
C SER A 374 1.73 4.97 -17.36
N TYR A 375 1.00 5.68 -18.21
CA TYR A 375 -0.42 5.43 -18.45
C TYR A 375 -0.76 5.59 -19.93
N ILE A 376 -2.07 5.65 -20.28
CA ILE A 376 -2.48 5.79 -21.69
C ILE A 376 -2.08 7.17 -22.22
N GLU A 377 -2.47 8.24 -21.47
CA GLU A 377 -2.19 9.63 -21.83
C GLU A 377 -1.07 10.21 -20.96
N PRO A 378 -0.16 11.02 -21.54
CA PRO A 378 0.97 11.59 -20.82
C PRO A 378 0.55 12.67 -19.82
N GLY A 379 1.37 12.85 -18.77
CA GLY A 379 1.19 13.87 -17.75
C GLY A 379 0.18 13.47 -16.68
N ASN A 380 -0.52 14.47 -16.15
CA ASN A 380 -1.58 14.27 -15.15
C ASN A 380 -2.70 15.30 -15.30
N GLN A 381 -3.80 15.05 -14.61
CA GLN A 381 -5.00 15.91 -14.54
C GLN A 381 -5.44 16.07 -13.09
N LYS A 382 -6.27 17.07 -12.82
CA LYS A 382 -6.88 17.30 -11.51
C LYS A 382 -8.31 16.83 -11.49
N ILE A 383 -8.70 16.16 -10.40
CA ILE A 383 -10.09 15.74 -10.17
C ILE A 383 -11.00 16.97 -10.08
N GLY A 384 -12.15 16.95 -10.75
CA GLY A 384 -13.16 18.01 -10.72
C GLY A 384 -12.75 19.30 -11.46
N GLN A 385 -11.71 19.30 -12.27
CA GLN A 385 -11.30 20.44 -13.09
C GLN A 385 -11.29 20.06 -14.57
N GLY A 386 -12.31 20.54 -15.31
CA GLY A 386 -12.48 20.25 -16.72
C GLY A 386 -13.05 18.85 -17.03
N GLU A 387 -13.02 18.45 -18.30
CA GLU A 387 -13.42 17.13 -18.74
C GLU A 387 -12.38 16.08 -18.33
N HIS A 388 -12.83 14.96 -17.76
CA HIS A 388 -11.95 13.87 -17.36
C HIS A 388 -11.40 13.14 -18.59
N ILE A 389 -10.08 13.15 -18.74
CA ILE A 389 -9.39 12.48 -19.85
C ILE A 389 -9.16 11.01 -19.45
N TYR A 390 -9.72 10.08 -20.23
CA TYR A 390 -9.55 8.66 -20.03
C TYR A 390 -8.07 8.22 -20.06
N GLY A 391 -7.63 7.45 -19.07
CA GLY A 391 -6.25 6.95 -19.01
C GLY A 391 -5.18 8.00 -18.75
N LYS A 392 -5.55 9.17 -18.20
CA LYS A 392 -4.61 10.19 -17.73
C LYS A 392 -4.54 10.21 -16.22
N SER A 393 -3.33 10.18 -15.65
CA SER A 393 -3.12 10.10 -14.20
C SER A 393 -3.80 11.23 -13.43
N ILE A 394 -4.48 10.91 -12.32
CA ILE A 394 -5.04 11.88 -11.37
C ILE A 394 -4.12 12.17 -10.17
N THR A 395 -2.89 11.65 -10.22
CA THR A 395 -1.88 11.81 -9.18
C THR A 395 -0.58 12.38 -9.77
N ASP A 396 0.58 11.73 -9.61
CA ASP A 396 1.82 12.21 -10.22
C ASP A 396 1.79 12.00 -11.75
N PRO A 397 2.46 12.87 -12.53
CA PRO A 397 2.46 12.77 -13.99
C PRO A 397 3.20 11.51 -14.47
N CYS A 398 2.64 10.86 -15.49
CA CYS A 398 3.12 9.61 -16.09
C CYS A 398 3.59 9.81 -17.52
N LEU A 399 4.46 8.91 -18.02
CA LEU A 399 4.68 8.74 -19.46
C LEU A 399 3.37 8.37 -20.15
N GLY A 400 3.20 8.76 -21.40
CA GLY A 400 2.14 8.24 -22.28
C GLY A 400 2.46 6.86 -22.83
N TRP A 401 1.45 6.23 -23.47
CA TRP A 401 1.65 4.91 -24.07
C TRP A 401 2.72 4.91 -25.17
N ALA A 402 2.69 5.92 -26.06
CA ALA A 402 3.60 5.99 -27.20
C ALA A 402 5.08 5.99 -26.81
N GLU A 403 5.43 6.75 -25.76
CA GLU A 403 6.81 6.80 -25.27
C GLU A 403 7.20 5.53 -24.50
N SER A 404 6.22 4.85 -23.92
CA SER A 404 6.45 3.63 -23.13
C SER A 404 6.63 2.41 -24.02
N GLU A 405 5.93 2.34 -25.16
CA GLU A 405 6.02 1.24 -26.10
C GLU A 405 7.35 1.23 -26.87
N GLN A 406 7.95 2.41 -27.14
CA GLN A 406 9.28 2.55 -27.73
C GLN A 406 10.40 2.03 -26.83
#